data_0818e4e43e065cae23f3e1a3faa3d8ad
#
_entry.id   0818e4e43e065cae23f3e1a3faa3d8ad
#
_cell.length_a   1.000
_cell.length_b   1.000
_cell.length_c   1.000
_cell.angle_alpha   90.00
_cell.angle_beta   90.00
_cell.angle_gamma   90.00
#
_symmetry.space_group_name_H-M   'P 1'
#
loop_
_entity.id
_entity.type
_entity.pdbx_description
1 polymer ?
#
loop_
_entity_poly.entity_id
_entity_poly.type
_entity_poly.pdbx_seq_one_letter_code
_entity_poly.pdbx_strand_id
1 'polypeptide(L)'
;MFVRTYAGAIVGIDAAAVTVEVNIAGGGLGMYLVGLPDSAVKESEQRIRAAFENSGERMSGRKVVVSLAPADLRKEGASFDLPIAVGILAAMSRVDAETLAGTMFAGELSLDRGNSVSYTHLTLPTRISV
;
A
#
# COMPACT_ATOMS: atom_id res chain seq x y z
N MET A 1 12.64 7.60 3.79
CA MET A 1 12.92 6.70 2.68
C MET A 1 11.69 6.61 1.78
N PHE A 2 11.91 6.59 0.49
CA PHE A 2 10.85 6.64 -0.51
C PHE A 2 10.78 5.32 -1.26
N VAL A 3 9.59 4.74 -1.37
CA VAL A 3 9.38 3.48 -2.07
C VAL A 3 8.11 3.60 -2.91
N ARG A 4 8.08 2.90 -4.02
CA ARG A 4 6.92 2.87 -4.91
C ARG A 4 6.45 1.43 -5.08
N THR A 5 5.15 1.22 -4.87
CA THR A 5 4.49 -0.04 -5.18
C THR A 5 3.32 0.21 -6.13
N TYR A 6 2.66 -0.84 -6.55
CA TYR A 6 1.64 -0.71 -7.58
C TYR A 6 0.39 -1.49 -7.21
N ALA A 7 -0.76 -0.86 -7.46
CA ALA A 7 -2.06 -1.45 -7.19
C ALA A 7 -2.92 -1.36 -8.44
N GLY A 8 -3.91 -2.24 -8.54
CA GLY A 8 -4.91 -2.17 -9.59
C GLY A 8 -6.17 -1.49 -9.11
N ALA A 9 -6.79 -0.71 -9.98
CA ALA A 9 -8.09 -0.11 -9.72
C ALA A 9 -9.02 -0.41 -10.89
N ILE A 10 -10.29 -0.62 -10.59
CA ILE A 10 -11.32 -0.80 -11.60
C ILE A 10 -11.89 0.56 -11.95
N VAL A 11 -11.88 0.90 -13.24
CA VAL A 11 -12.42 2.15 -13.74
C VAL A 11 -13.40 1.78 -14.87
N GLY A 12 -14.69 1.81 -14.56
CA GLY A 12 -15.69 1.31 -15.49
C GLY A 12 -15.50 -0.18 -15.75
N ILE A 13 -15.27 -0.55 -17.00
CA ILE A 13 -15.00 -1.95 -17.38
C ILE A 13 -13.50 -2.22 -17.52
N ASP A 14 -12.67 -1.20 -17.35
CA ASP A 14 -11.22 -1.31 -17.49
C ASP A 14 -10.53 -1.33 -16.14
N ALA A 15 -9.30 -1.82 -16.16
CA ALA A 15 -8.43 -1.75 -15.00
C ALA A 15 -7.35 -0.71 -15.24
N ALA A 16 -7.01 0.04 -14.21
CA ALA A 16 -5.95 1.04 -14.28
C ALA A 16 -4.92 0.75 -13.20
N ALA A 17 -3.66 0.98 -13.51
CA ALA A 17 -2.59 0.86 -12.52
C ALA A 17 -2.58 2.11 -11.65
N VAL A 18 -2.49 1.89 -10.35
CA VAL A 18 -2.32 2.96 -9.37
C VAL A 18 -0.93 2.85 -8.78
N THR A 19 -0.19 3.92 -8.83
CA THR A 19 1.11 3.98 -8.19
C THR A 19 0.93 4.36 -6.73
N VAL A 20 1.51 3.57 -5.85
CA VAL A 20 1.47 3.81 -4.41
C VAL A 20 2.87 4.25 -4.00
N GLU A 21 2.99 5.50 -3.61
CA GLU A 21 4.28 6.07 -3.21
C GLU A 21 4.28 6.23 -1.71
N VAL A 22 5.26 5.61 -1.06
CA VAL A 22 5.37 5.63 0.40
C VAL A 22 6.65 6.35 0.78
N ASN A 23 6.52 7.36 1.63
CA ASN A 23 7.66 8.07 2.17
C ASN A 23 7.60 8.06 3.70
N ILE A 24 8.66 7.60 4.32
CA ILE A 24 8.80 7.63 5.78
C ILE A 24 9.83 8.70 6.13
N ALA A 25 9.41 9.64 6.96
CA ALA A 25 10.25 10.75 7.37
C ALA A 25 10.19 10.90 8.89
N GLY A 26 11.20 11.53 9.44
CA GLY A 26 11.20 11.91 10.85
C GLY A 26 10.36 13.16 11.07
N GLY A 27 10.21 13.54 12.33
CA GLY A 27 9.59 14.81 12.68
C GLY A 27 8.08 14.80 12.76
N GLY A 28 7.45 13.66 12.96
CA GLY A 28 6.02 13.57 13.14
C GLY A 28 5.56 12.16 13.41
N LEU A 29 4.27 12.01 13.65
CA LEU A 29 3.63 10.73 13.88
C LEU A 29 2.42 10.62 12.96
N GLY A 30 2.04 9.39 12.65
CA GLY A 30 0.82 9.12 11.94
C GLY A 30 1.04 8.76 10.49
N MET A 31 -0.05 8.35 9.87
CA MET A 31 -0.09 8.00 8.46
C MET A 31 -1.04 8.96 7.76
N TYR A 32 -0.61 9.45 6.62
CA TYR A 32 -1.38 10.40 5.82
C TYR A 32 -1.55 9.82 4.42
N LEU A 33 -2.80 9.72 3.97
CA LEU A 33 -3.10 9.24 2.62
C LEU A 33 -3.60 10.38 1.77
N VAL A 34 -3.03 10.53 0.59
CA VAL A 34 -3.44 11.54 -0.39
C VAL A 34 -3.70 10.88 -1.74
N GLY A 35 -4.51 11.49 -2.58
CA GLY A 35 -4.82 11.00 -3.92
C GLY A 35 -6.24 10.47 -4.05
N LEU A 36 -7.22 11.18 -3.51
CA LEU A 36 -8.65 10.84 -3.60
C LEU A 36 -8.98 9.44 -3.05
N PRO A 37 -8.56 9.11 -1.82
CA PRO A 37 -8.97 7.84 -1.22
C PRO A 37 -10.41 7.94 -0.73
N ASP A 38 -11.20 6.86 -0.92
CA ASP A 38 -12.52 6.78 -0.32
C ASP A 38 -12.40 6.37 1.16
N SER A 39 -13.53 6.20 1.84
CA SER A 39 -13.51 5.85 3.27
C SER A 39 -12.87 4.48 3.51
N ALA A 40 -13.10 3.52 2.62
CA ALA A 40 -12.51 2.19 2.78
C ALA A 40 -10.99 2.24 2.63
N VAL A 41 -10.48 3.04 1.68
CA VAL A 41 -9.04 3.22 1.53
C VAL A 41 -8.46 3.94 2.75
N LYS A 42 -9.16 4.95 3.27
CA LYS A 42 -8.70 5.67 4.48
C LYS A 42 -8.62 4.75 5.69
N GLU A 43 -9.49 3.75 5.77
CA GLU A 43 -9.47 2.78 6.86
C GLU A 43 -8.27 1.84 6.78
N SER A 44 -7.55 1.83 5.66
CA SER A 44 -6.33 1.02 5.52
C SER A 44 -5.35 1.27 6.67
N GLU A 45 -5.27 2.50 7.15
CA GLU A 45 -4.37 2.82 8.26
C GLU A 45 -4.65 1.92 9.47
N GLN A 46 -5.91 1.78 9.84
CA GLN A 46 -6.28 0.97 11.01
C GLN A 46 -5.95 -0.50 10.80
N ARG A 47 -6.27 -1.03 9.63
CA ARG A 47 -5.99 -2.43 9.32
C ARG A 47 -4.49 -2.72 9.27
N ILE A 48 -3.72 -1.82 8.66
CA ILE A 48 -2.27 -1.97 8.56
C ILE A 48 -1.63 -1.89 9.94
N ARG A 49 -2.03 -0.94 10.78
CA ARG A 49 -1.50 -0.82 12.14
C ARG A 49 -1.76 -2.09 12.93
N ALA A 50 -3.00 -2.60 12.89
CA ALA A 50 -3.36 -3.80 13.63
C ALA A 50 -2.59 -5.01 13.12
N ALA A 51 -2.47 -5.17 11.80
CA ALA A 51 -1.74 -6.30 11.23
C ALA A 51 -0.26 -6.24 11.60
N PHE A 52 0.35 -5.06 11.57
CA PHE A 52 1.75 -4.89 11.92
C PHE A 52 1.99 -5.20 13.41
N GLU A 53 1.13 -4.67 14.29
CA GLU A 53 1.25 -4.96 15.71
C GLU A 53 1.13 -6.46 16.00
N ASN A 54 0.17 -7.12 15.37
CA ASN A 54 -0.05 -8.55 15.57
C ASN A 54 1.05 -9.41 14.98
N SER A 55 1.80 -8.88 14.03
CA SER A 55 2.93 -9.58 13.39
C SER A 55 4.28 -9.21 14.00
N GLY A 56 4.30 -8.34 15.01
CA GLY A 56 5.54 -7.91 15.63
C GLY A 56 6.27 -6.81 14.89
N GLU A 57 5.71 -6.27 13.82
CA GLU A 57 6.28 -5.13 13.12
C GLU A 57 5.80 -3.83 13.74
N ARG A 58 6.66 -2.83 13.77
CA ARG A 58 6.31 -1.53 14.32
C ARG A 58 6.53 -0.44 13.30
N MET A 59 5.53 0.42 13.19
CA MET A 59 5.65 1.64 12.37
C MET A 59 6.27 2.75 13.20
N SER A 60 7.32 2.46 13.83
CA SER A 60 8.16 3.21 14.75
C SER A 60 8.02 4.74 14.71
N GLY A 61 6.99 5.31 15.33
CA GLY A 61 6.94 6.74 15.66
C GLY A 61 7.35 7.74 14.58
N ARG A 62 7.21 7.38 13.30
CA ARG A 62 7.59 8.23 12.19
C ARG A 62 6.36 8.65 11.40
N LYS A 63 6.52 9.72 10.66
CA LYS A 63 5.46 10.18 9.76
C LYS A 63 5.52 9.37 8.48
N VAL A 64 4.41 8.72 8.14
CA VAL A 64 4.28 7.95 6.92
C VAL A 64 3.33 8.68 5.99
N VAL A 65 3.81 9.06 4.82
CA VAL A 65 2.97 9.69 3.80
C VAL A 65 2.81 8.72 2.65
N VAL A 66 1.56 8.44 2.30
CA VAL A 66 1.22 7.54 1.20
C VAL A 66 0.47 8.35 0.15
N SER A 67 1.04 8.41 -1.03
CA SER A 67 0.42 9.12 -2.16
C SER A 67 -0.03 8.10 -3.19
N LEU A 68 -1.30 8.20 -3.56
CA LEU A 68 -1.91 7.30 -4.54
C LEU A 68 -2.08 8.08 -5.84
N ALA A 69 -1.37 7.66 -6.88
CA ALA A 69 -1.38 8.36 -8.17
C ALA A 69 -2.03 7.49 -9.25
N PRO A 70 -2.73 8.05 -10.22
CA PRO A 70 -2.87 9.50 -10.46
C PRO A 70 -3.83 10.17 -9.49
N ALA A 71 -3.59 11.44 -9.22
CA ALA A 71 -4.33 12.16 -8.18
C ALA A 71 -5.79 12.41 -8.53
N ASP A 72 -6.12 12.43 -9.81
CA ASP A 72 -7.48 12.68 -10.28
C ASP A 72 -8.35 11.42 -10.38
N LEU A 73 -7.77 10.25 -10.15
CA LEU A 73 -8.51 8.99 -10.13
C LEU A 73 -8.91 8.66 -8.70
N ARG A 74 -10.21 8.47 -8.49
CA ARG A 74 -10.71 8.06 -7.17
C ARG A 74 -10.31 6.62 -6.88
N LYS A 75 -9.78 6.39 -5.68
CA LYS A 75 -9.37 5.05 -5.23
C LYS A 75 -10.41 4.53 -4.26
N GLU A 76 -10.89 3.31 -4.49
CA GLU A 76 -12.00 2.74 -3.76
C GLU A 76 -11.67 1.33 -3.27
N GLY A 77 -12.28 0.97 -2.14
CA GLY A 77 -12.24 -0.39 -1.63
C GLY A 77 -11.05 -0.67 -0.73
N ALA A 78 -10.98 -1.91 -0.27
CA ALA A 78 -9.96 -2.33 0.70
C ALA A 78 -8.75 -2.99 0.05
N SER A 79 -8.75 -3.17 -1.26
CA SER A 79 -7.66 -3.88 -1.94
C SER A 79 -6.34 -3.11 -1.96
N PHE A 80 -6.35 -1.86 -1.56
CA PHE A 80 -5.13 -1.06 -1.45
C PHE A 80 -4.33 -1.36 -0.20
N ASP A 81 -4.90 -2.09 0.76
CA ASP A 81 -4.19 -2.41 2.01
C ASP A 81 -2.85 -3.09 1.74
N LEU A 82 -2.83 -4.10 0.88
CA LEU A 82 -1.61 -4.87 0.63
C LEU A 82 -0.53 -4.04 -0.03
N PRO A 83 -0.78 -3.32 -1.14
CA PRO A 83 0.28 -2.51 -1.74
C PRO A 83 0.79 -1.41 -0.81
N ILE A 84 -0.07 -0.82 0.00
CA ILE A 84 0.36 0.17 0.98
C ILE A 84 1.24 -0.48 2.05
N ALA A 85 0.81 -1.61 2.59
CA ALA A 85 1.57 -2.32 3.63
C ALA A 85 2.93 -2.78 3.11
N VAL A 86 2.97 -3.34 1.90
CA VAL A 86 4.22 -3.77 1.29
C VAL A 86 5.15 -2.58 1.05
N GLY A 87 4.60 -1.46 0.61
CA GLY A 87 5.36 -0.22 0.45
C GLY A 87 5.97 0.27 1.74
N ILE A 88 5.21 0.21 2.84
CA ILE A 88 5.72 0.61 4.16
C ILE A 88 6.82 -0.34 4.62
N LEU A 89 6.63 -1.64 4.44
CA LEU A 89 7.65 -2.62 4.81
C LEU A 89 8.94 -2.40 4.02
N ALA A 90 8.83 -2.11 2.73
CA ALA A 90 10.00 -1.82 1.89
C ALA A 90 10.68 -0.52 2.33
N ALA A 91 9.89 0.50 2.68
CA ALA A 91 10.43 1.76 3.17
C ALA A 91 11.14 1.60 4.53
N MET A 92 10.73 0.60 5.30
CA MET A 92 11.41 0.25 6.55
C MET A 92 12.55 -0.76 6.34
N SER A 93 12.88 -1.06 5.10
CA SER A 93 13.92 -2.02 4.73
C SER A 93 13.63 -3.45 5.18
N ARG A 94 12.38 -3.80 5.38
CA ARG A 94 11.97 -5.17 5.72
C ARG A 94 11.79 -6.04 4.48
N VAL A 95 11.57 -5.40 3.33
CA VAL A 95 11.39 -6.05 2.05
C VAL A 95 12.26 -5.31 1.05
N ASP A 96 12.88 -6.03 0.11
CA ASP A 96 13.70 -5.42 -0.92
C ASP A 96 12.79 -4.72 -1.94
N ALA A 97 12.93 -3.41 -2.04
CA ALA A 97 12.10 -2.61 -2.95
C ALA A 97 12.27 -2.99 -4.41
N GLU A 98 13.45 -3.48 -4.79
CA GLU A 98 13.70 -3.87 -6.18
C GLU A 98 12.87 -5.08 -6.59
N THR A 99 12.56 -5.96 -5.65
CA THR A 99 11.77 -7.15 -5.97
C THR A 99 10.31 -6.82 -6.22
N LEU A 100 9.89 -5.59 -5.92
CA LEU A 100 8.50 -5.16 -6.12
C LEU A 100 8.26 -4.59 -7.50
N ALA A 101 9.32 -4.31 -8.25
CA ALA A 101 9.19 -3.75 -9.59
C ALA A 101 8.50 -4.75 -10.52
N GLY A 102 7.57 -4.26 -11.31
CA GLY A 102 6.83 -5.09 -12.26
C GLY A 102 5.75 -5.96 -11.63
N THR A 103 5.47 -5.79 -10.35
CA THR A 103 4.45 -6.56 -9.64
C THR A 103 3.33 -5.64 -9.19
N MET A 104 2.11 -6.06 -9.43
CA MET A 104 0.92 -5.37 -8.95
C MET A 104 0.32 -6.16 -7.79
N PHE A 105 0.00 -5.47 -6.71
CA PHE A 105 -0.56 -6.08 -5.52
C PHE A 105 -2.02 -5.66 -5.34
N ALA A 106 -2.82 -6.57 -4.83
CA ALA A 106 -4.18 -6.26 -4.43
C ALA A 106 -4.54 -7.18 -3.27
N GLY A 107 -5.09 -6.62 -2.21
CA GLY A 107 -5.50 -7.44 -1.07
C GLY A 107 -5.90 -6.61 0.11
N GLU A 108 -6.74 -7.19 0.95
CA GLU A 108 -7.18 -6.60 2.20
C GLU A 108 -6.49 -7.29 3.36
N LEU A 109 -6.03 -6.51 4.33
CA LEU A 109 -5.44 -7.06 5.53
C LEU A 109 -6.52 -7.35 6.56
N SER A 110 -6.34 -8.47 7.27
CA SER A 110 -7.20 -8.82 8.39
C SER A 110 -6.61 -8.29 9.67
N LEU A 111 -7.47 -8.04 10.65
CA LEU A 111 -7.03 -7.66 12.00
C LEU A 111 -6.51 -8.85 12.80
N ASP A 112 -6.76 -10.06 12.34
CA ASP A 112 -6.27 -11.26 13.01
C ASP A 112 -4.77 -11.39 12.86
N ARG A 113 -4.18 -12.22 13.73
CA ARG A 113 -2.74 -12.40 13.68
C ARG A 113 -2.29 -13.23 12.51
N GLY A 114 -1.11 -12.89 12.06
CA GLY A 114 -0.27 -13.77 11.27
C GLY A 114 -0.76 -14.07 9.90
N ASN A 115 -1.56 -15.02 9.75
CA ASN A 115 -1.89 -15.61 8.47
C ASN A 115 -3.07 -14.98 7.78
N SER A 116 -3.55 -13.88 8.30
CA SER A 116 -4.84 -13.33 7.88
C SER A 116 -4.70 -12.27 6.82
N VAL A 117 -3.86 -12.53 5.85
CA VAL A 117 -3.74 -11.65 4.69
C VAL A 117 -4.42 -12.34 3.52
N SER A 118 -5.50 -11.72 3.04
CA SER A 118 -6.15 -12.17 1.83
C SER A 118 -5.66 -11.29 0.70
N TYR A 119 -4.96 -11.86 -0.27
CA TYR A 119 -4.36 -11.06 -1.33
C TYR A 119 -4.35 -11.80 -2.66
N THR A 120 -4.28 -11.00 -3.71
CA THR A 120 -4.00 -11.46 -5.05
C THR A 120 -2.74 -10.76 -5.54
N HIS A 121 -1.87 -11.52 -6.13
CA HIS A 121 -0.58 -11.05 -6.61
C HIS A 121 -0.54 -11.23 -8.12
N LEU A 122 -0.37 -10.15 -8.85
CA LEU A 122 -0.34 -10.18 -10.30
C LEU A 122 1.01 -9.67 -10.80
N THR A 123 1.65 -10.48 -11.64
CA THR A 123 2.89 -10.06 -12.29
C THR A 123 2.55 -9.42 -13.61
N LEU A 124 3.05 -8.21 -13.82
CA LEU A 124 2.80 -7.45 -15.03
C LEU A 124 3.81 -7.83 -16.12
N PRO A 125 3.44 -7.66 -17.40
CA PRO A 125 4.41 -7.81 -18.46
C PRO A 125 5.60 -6.88 -18.24
N THR A 126 6.80 -7.35 -18.58
CA THR A 126 8.04 -6.66 -18.21
C THR A 126 8.15 -5.25 -18.74
N ARG A 127 7.53 -4.97 -19.88
CA ARG A 127 7.63 -3.63 -20.45
C ARG A 127 6.59 -2.66 -19.90
N ILE A 128 5.70 -3.11 -19.06
CA ILE A 128 4.76 -2.23 -18.39
C ILE A 128 5.38 -1.88 -17.07
N SER A 129 5.95 -0.71 -17.02
CA SER A 129 6.57 -0.22 -15.79
C SER A 129 5.48 0.46 -14.98
N VAL A 130 4.98 -0.24 -14.06
CA VAL A 130 4.01 0.32 -13.14
C VAL A 130 4.64 0.49 -11.79
#